data_7bcac02b257c33d12fbe7f5750896bd0
#
_entry.id   7bcac02b257c33d12fbe7f5750896bd0
#
_cell.length_a   1.000
_cell.length_b   1.000
_cell.length_c   1.000
_cell.angle_alpha   90.00
_cell.angle_beta   90.00
_cell.angle_gamma   90.00
#
_symmetry.space_group_name_H-M   'P 1'
#
loop_
_entity.id
_entity.type
_entity.pdbx_description
1 polymer ?
#
loop_
_entity_poly.entity_id
_entity_poly.type
_entity_poly.pdbx_seq_one_letter_code
_entity_poly.pdbx_strand_id
1 'polypeptide(L)'
;MTDTAESLDPLRLPLQGERLIEASAGTGKTFTIAALYLRLLLGLGGNAAFPRPLSVEELLVVTFTEAATAELRGRIRTNIHELRIACLRQSTDNPLYASLLEEIADKQQAAQWLLLAERQMDEASVFTIHGFCQRMLSLNAFESGMLFEQQLIEDESVLRYQACADFWRRHCYPLPRDIAEAVHALWKGPEALLRAIDRYLQGEAPVIKSPPPADETLASRHEKIIARIADIKQKWNE
;
A
#
# COMPACT_ATOMS: atom_id res chain seq x y z
N MET A 1 3.95 11.47 31.53
CA MET A 1 2.88 10.58 31.97
C MET A 1 3.26 9.20 31.45
N THR A 2 3.71 8.32 32.30
CA THR A 2 4.02 6.92 31.96
C THR A 2 2.68 6.20 31.89
N ASP A 3 2.20 6.00 30.66
CA ASP A 3 1.06 5.14 30.41
C ASP A 3 1.51 3.69 30.71
N THR A 4 1.06 3.16 31.83
CA THR A 4 1.30 1.76 32.18
C THR A 4 0.39 0.93 31.27
N ALA A 5 1.01 0.15 30.37
CA ALA A 5 0.28 -0.76 29.48
C ALA A 5 -0.55 -1.73 30.34
N GLU A 6 -1.87 -1.69 30.18
CA GLU A 6 -2.80 -2.63 30.83
C GLU A 6 -2.80 -3.96 30.07
N SER A 7 -3.04 -5.05 30.81
CA SER A 7 -3.22 -6.37 30.18
C SER A 7 -4.44 -6.35 29.27
N LEU A 8 -4.26 -6.70 28.01
CA LEU A 8 -5.33 -6.68 27.00
C LEU A 8 -6.36 -7.78 27.27
N ASP A 9 -7.61 -7.38 27.53
CA ASP A 9 -8.77 -8.26 27.48
C ASP A 9 -9.59 -7.93 26.19
N PRO A 10 -9.57 -8.81 25.17
CA PRO A 10 -10.31 -8.59 23.93
C PRO A 10 -11.82 -8.47 24.11
N LEU A 11 -12.38 -9.03 25.18
CA LEU A 11 -13.81 -9.00 25.48
C LEU A 11 -14.26 -7.69 26.11
N ARG A 12 -13.35 -6.99 26.79
CA ARG A 12 -13.64 -5.74 27.53
C ARG A 12 -13.09 -4.49 26.87
N LEU A 13 -12.22 -4.63 25.86
CA LEU A 13 -11.66 -3.48 25.15
C LEU A 13 -12.79 -2.60 24.59
N PRO A 14 -12.80 -1.27 24.88
CA PRO A 14 -13.77 -0.35 24.30
C PRO A 14 -13.63 -0.31 22.77
N LEU A 15 -14.75 -0.45 22.05
CA LEU A 15 -14.81 -0.52 20.59
C LEU A 15 -15.01 0.86 19.92
N GLN A 16 -14.90 1.93 20.69
CA GLN A 16 -14.99 3.31 20.19
C GLN A 16 -13.68 4.05 20.40
N GLY A 17 -13.37 4.99 19.51
CA GLY A 17 -12.15 5.79 19.55
C GLY A 17 -10.92 5.02 19.07
N GLU A 18 -9.75 5.64 19.23
CA GLU A 18 -8.47 5.06 18.82
C GLU A 18 -7.88 4.17 19.92
N ARG A 19 -7.33 3.02 19.53
CA ARG A 19 -6.68 2.07 20.44
C ARG A 19 -5.40 1.56 19.82
N LEU A 20 -4.31 1.62 20.57
CA LEU A 20 -3.04 0.99 20.24
C LEU A 20 -2.91 -0.32 21.03
N ILE A 21 -2.74 -1.43 20.32
CA ILE A 21 -2.49 -2.75 20.93
C ILE A 21 -1.05 -3.12 20.64
N GLU A 22 -0.20 -3.08 21.67
CA GLU A 22 1.18 -3.53 21.57
C GLU A 22 1.25 -5.05 21.76
N ALA A 23 1.82 -5.74 20.79
CA ALA A 23 1.92 -7.19 20.83
C ALA A 23 3.17 -7.68 20.10
N SER A 24 3.95 -8.54 20.76
CA SER A 24 5.11 -9.23 20.18
C SER A 24 4.68 -10.35 19.23
N ALA A 25 5.62 -10.96 18.50
CA ALA A 25 5.33 -12.13 17.69
C ALA A 25 4.83 -13.29 18.57
N GLY A 26 3.76 -13.97 18.14
CA GLY A 26 3.19 -15.10 18.89
C GLY A 26 2.26 -14.76 20.06
N THR A 27 2.00 -13.48 20.35
CA THR A 27 1.17 -13.07 21.52
C THR A 27 -0.34 -13.06 21.24
N GLY A 28 -0.81 -13.65 20.16
CA GLY A 28 -2.24 -13.77 19.88
C GLY A 28 -2.88 -12.59 19.15
N LYS A 29 -2.10 -11.73 18.46
CA LYS A 29 -2.66 -10.60 17.67
C LYS A 29 -3.83 -10.98 16.77
N THR A 30 -3.68 -12.04 16.01
CA THR A 30 -4.72 -12.52 15.07
C THR A 30 -5.96 -13.00 15.82
N PHE A 31 -5.77 -13.64 16.98
CA PHE A 31 -6.87 -14.04 17.88
C PHE A 31 -7.62 -12.81 18.40
N THR A 32 -6.89 -11.81 18.86
CA THR A 32 -7.48 -10.55 19.34
C THR A 32 -8.32 -9.87 18.26
N ILE A 33 -7.77 -9.73 17.02
CA ILE A 33 -8.49 -9.13 15.89
C ILE A 33 -9.77 -9.92 15.59
N ALA A 34 -9.71 -11.24 15.58
CA ALA A 34 -10.88 -12.09 15.34
C ALA A 34 -11.94 -11.94 16.43
N ALA A 35 -11.54 -11.86 17.69
CA ALA A 35 -12.46 -11.62 18.82
C ALA A 35 -13.14 -10.25 18.71
N LEU A 36 -12.38 -9.20 18.40
CA LEU A 36 -12.92 -7.86 18.20
C LEU A 36 -13.87 -7.81 17.01
N TYR A 37 -13.53 -8.51 15.92
CA TYR A 37 -14.38 -8.61 14.73
C TYR A 37 -15.75 -9.23 15.07
N LEU A 38 -15.77 -10.34 15.81
CA LEU A 38 -17.02 -10.98 16.27
C LEU A 38 -17.86 -10.06 17.16
N ARG A 39 -17.21 -9.32 18.06
CA ARG A 39 -17.89 -8.35 18.92
C ARG A 39 -18.53 -7.23 18.10
N LEU A 40 -17.86 -6.73 17.09
CA LEU A 40 -18.38 -5.69 16.19
C LEU A 40 -19.55 -6.20 15.34
N LEU A 41 -19.46 -7.43 14.83
CA LEU A 41 -20.55 -8.06 14.06
C LEU A 41 -21.84 -8.24 14.88
N LEU A 42 -21.71 -8.58 16.16
CA LEU A 42 -22.85 -8.88 17.04
C LEU A 42 -23.22 -7.75 17.98
N GLY A 43 -22.46 -6.65 18.01
CA GLY A 43 -22.68 -5.54 18.93
C GLY A 43 -22.44 -5.91 20.39
N LEU A 44 -21.49 -6.82 20.70
CA LEU A 44 -21.21 -7.32 22.03
C LEU A 44 -20.19 -6.49 22.78
N GLY A 45 -20.24 -6.53 24.13
CA GLY A 45 -19.29 -5.85 25.03
C GLY A 45 -19.94 -4.84 25.96
N GLY A 46 -21.24 -4.85 26.13
CA GLY A 46 -21.99 -3.99 27.05
C GLY A 46 -21.65 -2.50 26.87
N ASN A 47 -21.17 -1.82 27.92
CA ASN A 47 -20.75 -0.41 27.86
C ASN A 47 -19.52 -0.15 26.98
N ALA A 48 -18.75 -1.19 26.65
CA ALA A 48 -17.58 -1.14 25.78
C ALA A 48 -17.92 -1.50 24.33
N ALA A 49 -19.17 -1.84 24.01
CA ALA A 49 -19.62 -2.21 22.67
C ALA A 49 -19.65 -1.02 21.72
N PHE A 50 -19.61 -1.33 20.43
CA PHE A 50 -19.98 -0.35 19.41
C PHE A 50 -21.50 -0.12 19.44
N PRO A 51 -22.01 1.08 19.11
CA PRO A 51 -23.43 1.43 19.31
C PRO A 51 -24.46 0.52 18.62
N ARG A 52 -24.02 -0.23 17.58
CA ARG A 52 -24.85 -1.18 16.84
C ARG A 52 -24.00 -2.34 16.29
N PRO A 53 -24.62 -3.47 15.94
CA PRO A 53 -23.97 -4.48 15.10
C PRO A 53 -23.54 -3.89 13.74
N LEU A 54 -22.40 -4.35 13.23
CA LEU A 54 -21.85 -3.95 11.94
C LEU A 54 -21.89 -5.13 10.95
N SER A 55 -22.05 -4.83 9.65
CA SER A 55 -21.89 -5.82 8.61
C SER A 55 -20.41 -6.07 8.28
N VAL A 56 -20.11 -7.15 7.53
CA VAL A 56 -18.75 -7.45 7.10
C VAL A 56 -18.17 -6.38 6.17
N GLU A 57 -19.01 -5.66 5.44
CA GLU A 57 -18.62 -4.58 4.53
C GLU A 57 -18.22 -3.30 5.29
N GLU A 58 -18.81 -3.09 6.48
CA GLU A 58 -18.55 -1.92 7.32
C GLU A 58 -17.28 -2.07 8.18
N LEU A 59 -16.67 -3.27 8.18
CA LEU A 59 -15.47 -3.59 8.96
C LEU A 59 -14.25 -3.63 8.06
N LEU A 60 -13.43 -2.59 8.12
CA LEU A 60 -12.16 -2.55 7.39
C LEU A 60 -11.04 -3.16 8.23
N VAL A 61 -10.38 -4.16 7.65
CA VAL A 61 -9.18 -4.78 8.22
C VAL A 61 -8.03 -4.64 7.21
N VAL A 62 -6.90 -4.11 7.67
CA VAL A 62 -5.76 -3.84 6.78
C VAL A 62 -4.51 -4.55 7.29
N THR A 63 -3.75 -5.17 6.38
CA THR A 63 -2.50 -5.86 6.65
C THR A 63 -1.38 -5.38 5.72
N PHE A 64 -0.15 -5.85 5.96
CA PHE A 64 1.00 -5.51 5.11
C PHE A 64 1.18 -6.44 3.90
N THR A 65 0.81 -7.71 4.02
CA THR A 65 1.09 -8.73 3.00
C THR A 65 -0.16 -9.48 2.57
N GLU A 66 -0.19 -9.93 1.32
CA GLU A 66 -1.28 -10.76 0.80
C GLU A 66 -1.45 -12.06 1.58
N ALA A 67 -0.34 -12.68 1.98
CA ALA A 67 -0.38 -13.90 2.79
C ALA A 67 -1.07 -13.66 4.15
N ALA A 68 -0.73 -12.56 4.85
CA ALA A 68 -1.38 -12.19 6.11
C ALA A 68 -2.86 -11.84 5.92
N THR A 69 -3.21 -11.18 4.80
CA THR A 69 -4.59 -10.88 4.43
C THR A 69 -5.41 -12.16 4.24
N ALA A 70 -4.90 -13.11 3.48
CA ALA A 70 -5.56 -14.39 3.22
C ALA A 70 -5.72 -15.22 4.51
N GLU A 71 -4.66 -15.30 5.32
CA GLU A 71 -4.70 -15.99 6.61
C GLU A 71 -5.75 -15.36 7.55
N LEU A 72 -5.74 -14.04 7.70
CA LEU A 72 -6.66 -13.33 8.59
C LEU A 72 -8.11 -13.47 8.13
N ARG A 73 -8.37 -13.36 6.82
CA ARG A 73 -9.70 -13.59 6.24
C ARG A 73 -10.19 -15.01 6.51
N GLY A 74 -9.34 -16.01 6.32
CA GLY A 74 -9.64 -17.41 6.63
C GLY A 74 -9.97 -17.62 8.11
N ARG A 75 -9.17 -17.04 9.01
CA ARG A 75 -9.40 -17.12 10.46
C ARG A 75 -10.70 -16.44 10.90
N ILE A 76 -11.01 -15.25 10.36
CA ILE A 76 -12.27 -14.55 10.65
C ILE A 76 -13.44 -15.42 10.20
N ARG A 77 -13.40 -15.98 8.97
CA ARG A 77 -14.46 -16.88 8.46
C ARG A 77 -14.65 -18.11 9.38
N THR A 78 -13.57 -18.75 9.80
CA THR A 78 -13.60 -19.89 10.71
C THR A 78 -14.23 -19.50 12.06
N ASN A 79 -13.82 -18.37 12.64
CA ASN A 79 -14.38 -17.92 13.92
C ASN A 79 -15.87 -17.58 13.83
N ILE A 80 -16.32 -16.96 12.72
CA ILE A 80 -17.75 -16.68 12.46
C ILE A 80 -18.52 -18.02 12.41
N HIS A 81 -18.01 -19.01 11.65
CA HIS A 81 -18.61 -20.32 11.54
C HIS A 81 -18.71 -21.04 12.89
N GLU A 82 -17.60 -21.11 13.63
CA GLU A 82 -17.54 -21.78 14.93
C GLU A 82 -18.48 -21.14 15.96
N LEU A 83 -18.49 -19.79 16.04
CA LEU A 83 -19.41 -19.10 16.94
C LEU A 83 -20.88 -19.32 16.52
N ARG A 84 -21.19 -19.38 15.21
CA ARG A 84 -22.52 -19.73 14.72
C ARG A 84 -22.94 -21.12 15.17
N ILE A 85 -22.06 -22.11 15.06
CA ILE A 85 -22.33 -23.47 15.55
C ILE A 85 -22.53 -23.49 17.07
N ALA A 86 -21.72 -22.74 17.82
CA ALA A 86 -21.86 -22.59 19.25
C ALA A 86 -23.23 -21.97 19.64
N CYS A 87 -23.69 -20.96 18.90
CA CYS A 87 -25.02 -20.38 19.08
C CYS A 87 -26.14 -21.41 18.86
N LEU A 88 -26.05 -22.23 17.80
CA LEU A 88 -27.02 -23.27 17.49
C LEU A 88 -27.03 -24.40 18.53
N ARG A 89 -25.86 -24.80 19.02
CA ARG A 89 -25.70 -25.84 20.05
C ARG A 89 -25.95 -25.32 21.47
N GLN A 90 -25.91 -24.02 21.64
CA GLN A 90 -25.97 -23.32 22.95
C GLN A 90 -24.84 -23.74 23.91
N SER A 91 -23.78 -24.31 23.40
CA SER A 91 -22.61 -24.78 24.14
C SER A 91 -21.36 -24.79 23.27
N THR A 92 -20.19 -24.65 23.90
CA THR A 92 -18.88 -24.70 23.27
C THR A 92 -17.79 -25.00 24.30
N ASP A 93 -16.72 -25.67 23.86
CA ASP A 93 -15.53 -25.91 24.69
C ASP A 93 -14.52 -24.75 24.57
N ASN A 94 -14.72 -23.81 23.63
CA ASN A 94 -13.86 -22.67 23.44
C ASN A 94 -14.22 -21.55 24.42
N PRO A 95 -13.29 -21.15 25.33
CA PRO A 95 -13.57 -20.17 26.37
C PRO A 95 -13.98 -18.79 25.81
N LEU A 96 -13.42 -18.38 24.66
CA LEU A 96 -13.81 -17.13 24.00
C LEU A 96 -15.28 -17.15 23.57
N TYR A 97 -15.70 -18.23 22.92
CA TYR A 97 -17.08 -18.33 22.45
C TYR A 97 -18.06 -18.55 23.62
N ALA A 98 -17.63 -19.23 24.68
CA ALA A 98 -18.43 -19.37 25.88
C ALA A 98 -18.77 -17.99 26.49
N SER A 99 -17.76 -17.13 26.64
CA SER A 99 -17.94 -15.76 27.12
C SER A 99 -18.86 -14.93 26.20
N LEU A 100 -18.69 -15.05 24.87
CA LEU A 100 -19.57 -14.36 23.93
C LEU A 100 -21.00 -14.88 23.96
N LEU A 101 -21.21 -16.20 24.14
CA LEU A 101 -22.52 -16.81 24.26
C LEU A 101 -23.31 -16.35 25.51
N GLU A 102 -22.61 -16.00 26.59
CA GLU A 102 -23.24 -15.44 27.81
C GLU A 102 -23.81 -14.04 27.56
N GLU A 103 -23.17 -13.24 26.69
CA GLU A 103 -23.62 -11.89 26.33
C GLU A 103 -24.74 -11.90 25.27
N ILE A 104 -24.89 -12.97 24.48
CA ILE A 104 -25.87 -13.07 23.40
C ILE A 104 -27.26 -13.41 23.99
N ALA A 105 -28.18 -12.45 23.95
CA ALA A 105 -29.54 -12.63 24.44
C ALA A 105 -30.35 -13.60 23.56
N ASP A 106 -30.34 -13.40 22.23
CA ASP A 106 -31.00 -14.28 21.25
C ASP A 106 -29.98 -15.02 20.40
N LYS A 107 -29.69 -16.26 20.78
CA LYS A 107 -28.73 -17.12 20.11
C LYS A 107 -29.19 -17.56 18.72
N GLN A 108 -30.51 -17.66 18.48
CA GLN A 108 -31.04 -18.03 17.16
C GLN A 108 -30.88 -16.87 16.17
N GLN A 109 -31.21 -15.66 16.58
CA GLN A 109 -31.01 -14.46 15.77
C GLN A 109 -29.53 -14.24 15.49
N ALA A 110 -28.67 -14.37 16.49
CA ALA A 110 -27.22 -14.28 16.32
C ALA A 110 -26.68 -15.31 15.32
N ALA A 111 -27.16 -16.55 15.37
CA ALA A 111 -26.77 -17.59 14.41
C ALA A 111 -27.19 -17.26 12.97
N GLN A 112 -28.32 -16.60 12.76
CA GLN A 112 -28.77 -16.14 11.44
C GLN A 112 -27.88 -15.01 10.92
N TRP A 113 -27.54 -14.05 11.75
CA TRP A 113 -26.63 -12.96 11.38
C TRP A 113 -25.22 -13.46 11.07
N LEU A 114 -24.70 -14.38 11.87
CA LEU A 114 -23.41 -15.02 11.60
C LEU A 114 -23.42 -15.85 10.30
N LEU A 115 -24.55 -16.51 9.98
CA LEU A 115 -24.70 -17.19 8.69
C LEU A 115 -24.65 -16.21 7.51
N LEU A 116 -25.32 -15.07 7.64
CA LEU A 116 -25.26 -14.01 6.62
C LEU A 116 -23.84 -13.48 6.47
N ALA A 117 -23.18 -13.14 7.58
CA ALA A 117 -21.80 -12.68 7.58
C ALA A 117 -20.84 -13.71 6.97
N GLU A 118 -21.01 -15.01 7.27
CA GLU A 118 -20.21 -16.10 6.71
C GLU A 118 -20.33 -16.17 5.18
N ARG A 119 -21.55 -15.97 4.64
CA ARG A 119 -21.81 -15.95 3.20
C ARG A 119 -21.26 -14.70 2.51
N GLN A 120 -21.26 -13.58 3.20
CA GLN A 120 -20.75 -12.30 2.67
C GLN A 120 -19.24 -12.11 2.87
N MET A 121 -18.52 -13.10 3.42
CA MET A 121 -17.07 -12.97 3.67
C MET A 121 -16.24 -12.74 2.41
N ASP A 122 -16.75 -13.05 1.22
CA ASP A 122 -16.06 -12.73 -0.03
C ASP A 122 -16.10 -11.23 -0.36
N GLU A 123 -17.10 -10.52 0.19
CA GLU A 123 -17.27 -9.06 0.09
C GLU A 123 -16.59 -8.31 1.26
N ALA A 124 -16.05 -9.06 2.24
CA ALA A 124 -15.43 -8.47 3.42
C ALA A 124 -14.24 -7.57 3.07
N SER A 125 -14.22 -6.40 3.69
CA SER A 125 -13.18 -5.38 3.49
C SER A 125 -11.89 -5.74 4.23
N VAL A 126 -11.25 -6.84 3.85
CA VAL A 126 -9.94 -7.31 4.36
C VAL A 126 -8.92 -7.19 3.23
N PHE A 127 -8.00 -6.23 3.35
CA PHE A 127 -7.07 -5.86 2.28
C PHE A 127 -5.64 -5.71 2.79
N THR A 128 -4.69 -5.72 1.87
CA THR A 128 -3.41 -5.06 2.11
C THR A 128 -3.58 -3.54 2.06
N ILE A 129 -2.64 -2.78 2.67
CA ILE A 129 -2.66 -1.30 2.59
C ILE A 129 -2.73 -0.85 1.12
N HIS A 130 -1.91 -1.42 0.25
CA HIS A 130 -1.89 -1.08 -1.18
C HIS A 130 -3.21 -1.45 -1.87
N GLY A 131 -3.75 -2.64 -1.60
CA GLY A 131 -5.03 -3.09 -2.17
C GLY A 131 -6.20 -2.20 -1.73
N PHE A 132 -6.21 -1.75 -0.47
CA PHE A 132 -7.19 -0.79 0.02
C PHE A 132 -7.07 0.57 -0.69
N CYS A 133 -5.85 1.14 -0.80
CA CYS A 133 -5.62 2.39 -1.51
C CYS A 133 -6.07 2.31 -2.97
N GLN A 134 -5.72 1.22 -3.67
CA GLN A 134 -6.13 0.99 -5.05
C GLN A 134 -7.66 0.93 -5.18
N ARG A 135 -8.34 0.20 -4.27
CA ARG A 135 -9.81 0.14 -4.24
C ARG A 135 -10.44 1.52 -4.03
N MET A 136 -9.90 2.30 -3.09
CA MET A 136 -10.40 3.66 -2.83
C MET A 136 -10.21 4.59 -4.04
N LEU A 137 -9.06 4.53 -4.69
CA LEU A 137 -8.79 5.30 -5.92
C LEU A 137 -9.73 4.91 -7.05
N SER A 138 -10.00 3.61 -7.24
CA SER A 138 -10.92 3.12 -8.27
C SER A 138 -12.37 3.52 -7.99
N LEU A 139 -12.82 3.45 -6.74
CA LEU A 139 -14.17 3.87 -6.35
C LEU A 139 -14.38 5.37 -6.52
N ASN A 140 -13.33 6.17 -6.32
CA ASN A 140 -13.38 7.64 -6.42
C ASN A 140 -12.58 8.15 -7.64
N ALA A 141 -12.62 7.41 -8.77
CA ALA A 141 -11.82 7.72 -9.96
C ALA A 141 -12.09 9.13 -10.51
N PHE A 142 -13.33 9.59 -10.48
CA PHE A 142 -13.70 10.95 -10.92
C PHE A 142 -13.07 12.04 -10.05
N GLU A 143 -13.11 11.87 -8.74
CA GLU A 143 -12.58 12.86 -7.79
C GLU A 143 -11.05 12.87 -7.77
N SER A 144 -10.43 11.69 -7.91
CA SER A 144 -8.98 11.53 -7.92
C SER A 144 -8.33 11.85 -9.27
N GLY A 145 -9.14 12.02 -10.34
CA GLY A 145 -8.63 12.21 -11.70
C GLY A 145 -7.92 10.99 -12.27
N MET A 146 -8.16 9.82 -11.71
CA MET A 146 -7.51 8.55 -12.11
C MET A 146 -8.29 7.86 -13.22
N LEU A 147 -7.61 6.98 -13.96
CA LEU A 147 -8.27 6.13 -14.95
C LEU A 147 -9.08 5.03 -14.24
N PHE A 148 -10.21 4.63 -14.85
CA PHE A 148 -11.09 3.59 -14.29
C PHE A 148 -10.42 2.21 -14.20
N GLU A 149 -9.57 1.90 -15.17
CA GLU A 149 -8.80 0.66 -15.20
C GLU A 149 -7.33 0.98 -14.95
N GLN A 150 -6.81 0.49 -13.86
CA GLN A 150 -5.40 0.60 -13.49
C GLN A 150 -4.90 -0.75 -13.03
N GLN A 151 -3.69 -1.10 -13.48
CA GLN A 151 -2.97 -2.26 -13.01
C GLN A 151 -1.81 -1.82 -12.14
N LEU A 152 -1.68 -2.40 -10.97
CA LEU A 152 -0.51 -2.24 -10.14
C LEU A 152 0.64 -3.03 -10.77
N ILE A 153 1.73 -2.35 -11.07
CA ILE A 153 2.92 -2.96 -11.67
C ILE A 153 3.94 -3.15 -10.54
N GLU A 154 4.36 -4.38 -10.31
CA GLU A 154 5.38 -4.69 -9.30
C GLU A 154 6.79 -4.28 -9.76
N ASP A 155 7.06 -4.40 -11.07
CA ASP A 155 8.35 -4.05 -11.69
C ASP A 155 8.17 -3.01 -12.78
N GLU A 156 8.65 -1.80 -12.53
CA GLU A 156 8.64 -0.68 -13.47
C GLU A 156 9.89 -0.58 -14.37
N SER A 157 10.82 -1.56 -14.29
CA SER A 157 12.09 -1.54 -15.03
C SER A 157 11.90 -1.38 -16.54
N VAL A 158 10.88 -2.05 -17.10
CA VAL A 158 10.54 -1.97 -18.52
C VAL A 158 10.09 -0.56 -18.91
N LEU A 159 9.26 0.08 -18.08
CA LEU A 159 8.78 1.45 -18.32
C LEU A 159 9.92 2.46 -18.20
N ARG A 160 10.79 2.31 -17.22
CA ARG A 160 11.98 3.15 -17.06
C ARG A 160 12.92 3.04 -18.26
N TYR A 161 13.14 1.80 -18.74
CA TYR A 161 13.92 1.58 -19.96
C TYR A 161 13.27 2.22 -21.19
N GLN A 162 11.97 2.04 -21.39
CA GLN A 162 11.23 2.66 -22.50
C GLN A 162 11.33 4.19 -22.46
N ALA A 163 11.15 4.80 -21.29
CA ALA A 163 11.29 6.25 -21.12
C ALA A 163 12.71 6.73 -21.52
N CYS A 164 13.74 6.02 -21.08
CA CYS A 164 15.12 6.33 -21.47
C CYS A 164 15.38 6.13 -22.98
N ALA A 165 14.80 5.09 -23.58
CA ALA A 165 14.91 4.83 -25.00
C ALA A 165 14.19 5.91 -25.83
N ASP A 166 13.03 6.39 -25.37
CA ASP A 166 12.31 7.48 -26.01
C ASP A 166 13.05 8.81 -25.89
N PHE A 167 13.60 9.09 -24.69
CA PHE A 167 14.48 10.24 -24.50
C PHE A 167 15.66 10.19 -25.45
N TRP A 168 16.32 9.03 -25.56
CA TRP A 168 17.48 8.84 -26.45
C TRP A 168 17.11 9.08 -27.91
N ARG A 169 15.99 8.53 -28.39
CA ARG A 169 15.51 8.76 -29.76
C ARG A 169 15.20 10.23 -30.06
N ARG A 170 14.56 10.92 -29.10
CA ARG A 170 14.16 12.32 -29.29
C ARG A 170 15.29 13.32 -29.16
N HIS A 171 16.26 13.05 -28.29
CA HIS A 171 17.24 14.06 -27.89
C HIS A 171 18.68 13.70 -28.29
N CYS A 172 19.02 12.43 -28.45
CA CYS A 172 20.37 12.02 -28.78
C CYS A 172 20.57 11.74 -30.29
N TYR A 173 19.60 11.09 -30.95
CA TYR A 173 19.72 10.82 -32.40
C TYR A 173 19.71 12.06 -33.29
N PRO A 174 18.95 13.12 -33.01
CA PRO A 174 18.97 14.34 -33.85
C PRO A 174 20.24 15.21 -33.69
N LEU A 175 21.14 14.86 -32.77
CA LEU A 175 22.32 15.65 -32.49
C LEU A 175 23.29 15.64 -33.68
N PRO A 176 24.02 16.76 -33.95
CA PRO A 176 25.15 16.77 -34.84
C PRO A 176 26.16 15.69 -34.47
N ARG A 177 26.86 15.14 -35.49
CA ARG A 177 27.74 13.99 -35.33
C ARG A 177 28.74 14.14 -34.19
N ASP A 178 29.42 15.28 -34.11
CA ASP A 178 30.44 15.52 -33.08
C ASP A 178 29.89 15.50 -31.66
N ILE A 179 28.66 16.03 -31.48
CA ILE A 179 27.96 16.00 -30.19
C ILE A 179 27.46 14.59 -29.88
N ALA A 180 26.92 13.90 -30.89
CA ALA A 180 26.45 12.52 -30.74
C ALA A 180 27.60 11.58 -30.35
N GLU A 181 28.81 11.76 -30.94
CA GLU A 181 30.01 11.01 -30.57
C GLU A 181 30.44 11.29 -29.11
N ALA A 182 30.37 12.56 -28.65
CA ALA A 182 30.67 12.93 -27.27
C ALA A 182 29.64 12.33 -26.28
N VAL A 183 28.35 12.38 -26.60
CA VAL A 183 27.28 11.76 -25.79
C VAL A 183 27.44 10.24 -25.73
N HIS A 184 27.78 9.61 -26.90
CA HIS A 184 28.01 8.17 -26.97
C HIS A 184 29.27 7.72 -26.21
N ALA A 185 30.26 8.58 -26.08
CA ALA A 185 31.45 8.32 -25.26
C ALA A 185 31.11 8.27 -23.75
N LEU A 186 30.14 9.09 -23.31
CA LEU A 186 29.63 9.10 -21.93
C LEU A 186 28.66 7.95 -21.66
N TRP A 187 27.68 7.78 -22.53
CA TRP A 187 26.65 6.76 -22.42
C TRP A 187 26.52 6.03 -23.77
N LYS A 188 26.84 4.76 -23.78
CA LYS A 188 26.82 3.93 -25.00
C LYS A 188 25.40 3.66 -25.55
N GLY A 189 24.38 4.09 -24.84
CA GLY A 189 22.97 3.89 -25.19
C GLY A 189 22.02 4.15 -24.03
N PRO A 190 20.71 3.96 -24.24
CA PRO A 190 19.68 4.23 -23.23
C PRO A 190 19.85 3.43 -21.95
N GLU A 191 20.38 2.20 -22.02
CA GLU A 191 20.65 1.36 -20.84
C GLU A 191 21.77 1.94 -19.97
N ALA A 192 22.82 2.48 -20.59
CA ALA A 192 23.91 3.12 -19.86
C ALA A 192 23.46 4.44 -19.22
N LEU A 193 22.60 5.19 -19.91
CA LEU A 193 21.97 6.39 -19.37
C LEU A 193 21.07 6.01 -18.17
N LEU A 194 20.20 5.01 -18.31
CA LEU A 194 19.33 4.56 -17.23
C LEU A 194 20.13 4.18 -15.98
N ARG A 195 21.19 3.38 -16.14
CA ARG A 195 22.08 3.02 -15.02
C ARG A 195 22.73 4.22 -14.34
N ALA A 196 23.06 5.25 -15.10
CA ALA A 196 23.69 6.46 -14.56
C ALA A 196 22.72 7.29 -13.72
N ILE A 197 21.41 7.30 -14.07
CA ILE A 197 20.39 8.11 -13.41
C ILE A 197 19.55 7.31 -12.41
N ASP A 198 19.62 5.97 -12.39
CA ASP A 198 18.76 5.11 -11.59
C ASP A 198 18.71 5.50 -10.11
N ARG A 199 19.85 5.85 -9.52
CA ARG A 199 19.93 6.33 -8.14
C ARG A 199 19.09 7.58 -7.85
N TYR A 200 18.77 8.37 -8.88
CA TYR A 200 17.97 9.60 -8.76
C TYR A 200 16.48 9.37 -9.05
N LEU A 201 16.14 8.18 -9.55
CA LEU A 201 14.75 7.78 -9.82
C LEU A 201 14.11 7.05 -8.65
N GLN A 202 14.89 6.78 -7.60
CA GLN A 202 14.41 6.14 -6.37
C GLN A 202 14.13 7.21 -5.30
N GLY A 203 12.90 7.22 -4.75
CA GLY A 203 12.49 8.16 -3.71
C GLY A 203 12.00 9.52 -4.24
N GLU A 204 12.27 10.59 -3.51
CA GLU A 204 11.86 11.93 -3.90
C GLU A 204 12.66 12.44 -5.10
N ALA A 205 11.98 13.16 -6.00
CA ALA A 205 12.63 13.74 -7.18
C ALA A 205 13.75 14.71 -6.76
N PRO A 206 14.95 14.58 -7.33
CA PRO A 206 16.06 15.45 -6.96
C PRO A 206 15.80 16.91 -7.36
N VAL A 207 16.13 17.83 -6.47
CA VAL A 207 16.06 19.26 -6.77
C VAL A 207 17.26 19.67 -7.60
N ILE A 208 17.02 20.16 -8.83
CA ILE A 208 18.08 20.69 -9.70
C ILE A 208 18.48 22.08 -9.19
N LYS A 209 19.65 22.18 -8.58
CA LYS A 209 20.15 23.45 -7.98
C LYS A 209 20.52 24.52 -8.99
N SER A 210 20.85 24.14 -10.21
CA SER A 210 21.24 25.06 -11.29
C SER A 210 20.61 24.56 -12.60
N PRO A 211 19.37 24.95 -12.92
CA PRO A 211 18.80 24.63 -14.23
C PRO A 211 19.67 25.29 -15.32
N PRO A 212 19.90 24.64 -16.45
CA PRO A 212 20.57 25.26 -17.58
C PRO A 212 19.79 26.52 -18.04
N PRO A 213 20.46 27.57 -18.52
CA PRO A 213 19.78 28.73 -19.09
C PRO A 213 18.77 28.26 -20.15
N ALA A 214 17.55 28.74 -20.07
CA ALA A 214 16.42 28.26 -20.89
C ALA A 214 16.63 28.40 -22.41
N ASP A 215 17.52 29.33 -22.83
CA ASP A 215 17.71 29.74 -24.21
C ASP A 215 18.94 29.14 -24.89
N GLU A 216 19.72 28.28 -24.24
CA GLU A 216 20.97 27.75 -24.80
C GLU A 216 20.82 26.27 -25.20
N THR A 217 20.83 25.99 -26.51
CA THR A 217 20.79 24.61 -27.02
C THR A 217 22.13 23.90 -26.82
N LEU A 218 22.14 22.56 -26.80
CA LEU A 218 23.37 21.77 -26.76
C LEU A 218 24.30 22.08 -27.90
N ALA A 219 23.77 22.35 -29.12
CA ALA A 219 24.54 22.75 -30.28
C ALA A 219 25.29 24.09 -30.06
N SER A 220 24.57 25.10 -29.55
CA SER A 220 25.17 26.42 -29.25
C SER A 220 26.28 26.33 -28.18
N ARG A 221 26.07 25.49 -27.15
CA ARG A 221 27.13 25.23 -26.15
C ARG A 221 28.33 24.53 -26.73
N HIS A 222 28.13 23.56 -27.59
CA HIS A 222 29.21 22.84 -28.28
C HIS A 222 30.03 23.78 -29.14
N GLU A 223 29.40 24.60 -29.98
CA GLU A 223 30.08 25.60 -30.78
C GLU A 223 30.94 26.55 -29.95
N LYS A 224 30.41 27.05 -28.83
CA LYS A 224 31.18 27.91 -27.90
C LYS A 224 32.40 27.19 -27.31
N ILE A 225 32.25 25.92 -26.96
CA ILE A 225 33.37 25.12 -26.43
C ILE A 225 34.42 24.91 -27.48
N ILE A 226 34.04 24.53 -28.71
CA ILE A 226 34.99 24.34 -29.81
C ILE A 226 35.74 25.64 -30.17
N ALA A 227 35.02 26.77 -30.27
CA ALA A 227 35.60 28.07 -30.47
C ALA A 227 36.64 28.43 -29.39
N ARG A 228 36.31 28.17 -28.11
CA ARG A 228 37.21 28.42 -26.98
C ARG A 228 38.44 27.52 -26.99
N ILE A 229 38.29 26.26 -27.38
CA ILE A 229 39.42 25.32 -27.55
C ILE A 229 40.34 25.79 -28.68
N ALA A 230 39.78 26.25 -29.81
CA ALA A 230 40.55 26.79 -30.92
C ALA A 230 41.35 28.04 -30.51
N ASP A 231 40.73 28.99 -29.79
CA ASP A 231 41.42 30.19 -29.28
C ASP A 231 42.56 29.82 -28.30
N ILE A 232 42.34 28.86 -27.41
CA ILE A 232 43.39 28.37 -26.50
C ILE A 232 44.53 27.71 -27.25
N LYS A 233 44.25 26.88 -28.26
CA LYS A 233 45.27 26.24 -29.10
C LYS A 233 46.11 27.25 -29.90
N GLN A 234 45.46 28.29 -30.40
CA GLN A 234 46.16 29.37 -31.11
C GLN A 234 47.12 30.10 -30.17
N LYS A 235 46.67 30.50 -28.99
CA LYS A 235 47.49 31.17 -27.97
C LYS A 235 48.63 30.31 -27.40
N TRP A 236 48.51 29.00 -27.52
CA TRP A 236 49.55 28.06 -27.07
C TRP A 236 50.69 27.92 -28.09
N ASN A 237 50.39 28.17 -29.37
CA ASN A 237 51.32 28.04 -30.47
C ASN A 237 52.04 29.37 -30.79
N GLU A 238 51.68 30.49 -30.17
CA GLU A 238 52.38 31.77 -30.15
C GLU A 238 53.39 31.86 -28.97
#